data_3c3b3e68aac9e61ed007ef793948322d
#
_entry.id   3c3b3e68aac9e61ed007ef793948322d
#
_cell.length_a   1.000
_cell.length_b   1.000
_cell.length_c   1.000
_cell.angle_alpha   90.00
_cell.angle_beta   90.00
_cell.angle_gamma   90.00
#
_symmetry.space_group_name_H-M   'P 1'
#
loop_
_entity.id
_entity.type
_entity.pdbx_description
1 polymer ?
#
loop_
_entity_poly.entity_id
_entity_poly.type
_entity_poly.pdbx_seq_one_letter_code
_entity_poly.pdbx_strand_id
1 'polypeptide(L)'
;MLETITGVGVSGGFAVGPVVRVALPVRPPRDEAVLADRAEAGARIRKAFTSVAEDLDAMAERADGEARDVLTANAMMARDPALITATEAELEKGKGPATAISDAIDSVAVLFEAMGEYFADRASDIRGVGARVVAAALGVPAPGIPLLREPSVVVAQDLTPAETAGMDRALVAGIVTERGGRTGHTAILAAQYGIPAVVQAAGIMDVPEGAIVAVDGSRGEVTIDPSAEMLSAQVERAAARLALIEAVRGPGVTADGHHVALLLNIGEAA
;
A
#
# COMPACT_ATOMS: atom_id res chain seq x y z
N MET A 1 5.10 17.14 25.69
CA MET A 1 3.96 16.20 25.78
C MET A 1 4.12 15.28 24.60
N LEU A 2 4.01 13.96 24.81
CA LEU A 2 3.93 13.00 23.70
C LEU A 2 2.66 13.32 22.91
N GLU A 3 2.79 13.57 21.63
CA GLU A 3 1.65 13.82 20.76
C GLU A 3 1.01 12.48 20.42
N THR A 4 -0.26 12.30 20.79
CA THR A 4 -1.01 11.08 20.52
C THR A 4 -2.19 11.39 19.63
N ILE A 5 -2.26 10.69 18.50
CA ILE A 5 -3.39 10.72 17.58
C ILE A 5 -4.30 9.55 17.95
N THR A 6 -5.60 9.82 18.04
CA THR A 6 -6.61 8.81 18.35
C THR A 6 -7.46 8.54 17.11
N GLY A 7 -7.65 7.27 16.83
CA GLY A 7 -8.51 6.76 15.76
C GLY A 7 -9.32 5.56 16.23
N VAL A 8 -9.66 4.70 15.31
CA VAL A 8 -10.42 3.46 15.56
C VAL A 8 -9.48 2.27 15.36
N GLY A 9 -9.23 1.51 16.42
CA GLY A 9 -8.48 0.26 16.32
C GLY A 9 -9.30 -0.81 15.57
N VAL A 10 -8.69 -1.41 14.55
CA VAL A 10 -9.34 -2.40 13.67
C VAL A 10 -8.62 -3.74 13.63
N SER A 11 -7.34 -3.75 13.99
CA SER A 11 -6.55 -4.96 14.18
C SER A 11 -5.67 -4.78 15.41
N GLY A 12 -5.82 -5.67 16.38
CA GLY A 12 -5.14 -5.57 17.66
C GLY A 12 -3.64 -5.83 17.55
N GLY A 13 -2.90 -5.36 18.56
CA GLY A 13 -1.46 -5.51 18.65
C GLY A 13 -0.76 -4.18 18.86
N PHE A 14 0.57 -4.24 18.97
CA PHE A 14 1.42 -3.09 19.16
C PHE A 14 2.60 -3.15 18.18
N ALA A 15 2.88 -2.04 17.53
CA ALA A 15 3.99 -1.92 16.61
C ALA A 15 4.71 -0.59 16.80
N VAL A 16 6.00 -0.58 16.46
CA VAL A 16 6.83 0.63 16.43
C VAL A 16 7.66 0.61 15.16
N GLY A 17 7.76 1.74 14.52
CA GLY A 17 8.60 1.87 13.33
C GLY A 17 8.57 3.28 12.75
N PRO A 18 9.42 3.54 11.78
CA PRO A 18 9.38 4.78 11.03
C PRO A 18 8.12 4.87 10.18
N VAL A 19 7.57 6.06 10.07
CA VAL A 19 6.46 6.37 9.16
C VAL A 19 6.93 6.23 7.72
N VAL A 20 6.22 5.42 6.97
CA VAL A 20 6.35 5.35 5.51
C VAL A 20 5.01 5.69 4.89
N ARG A 21 4.99 6.77 4.12
CA ARG A 21 3.76 7.29 3.55
C ARG A 21 3.46 6.68 2.19
N VAL A 22 2.21 6.28 2.01
CA VAL A 22 1.72 5.82 0.69
C VAL A 22 1.65 7.01 -0.24
N ALA A 23 2.38 6.95 -1.34
CA ALA A 23 2.36 7.99 -2.33
C ALA A 23 1.08 7.93 -3.17
N LEU A 24 0.42 9.07 -3.33
CA LEU A 24 -0.77 9.17 -4.18
C LEU A 24 -0.39 9.25 -5.65
N PRO A 25 -1.26 8.78 -6.56
CA PRO A 25 -1.07 8.97 -7.99
C PRO A 25 -0.93 10.46 -8.33
N VAL A 26 0.13 10.80 -9.03
CA VAL A 26 0.41 12.17 -9.46
C VAL A 26 -0.14 12.38 -10.86
N ARG A 27 -0.79 13.51 -11.08
CA ARG A 27 -1.22 13.93 -12.41
C ARG A 27 -0.15 14.79 -13.07
N PRO A 28 0.02 14.71 -14.39
CA PRO A 28 0.89 15.63 -15.10
C PRO A 28 0.52 17.09 -14.82
N PRO A 29 1.49 18.00 -14.67
CA PRO A 29 1.21 19.42 -14.57
C PRO A 29 0.45 19.93 -15.81
N ARG A 30 -0.52 20.83 -15.62
CA ARG A 30 -1.30 21.39 -16.73
C ARG A 30 -0.46 22.18 -17.73
N ASP A 31 0.68 22.69 -17.27
CA ASP A 31 1.65 23.51 -17.98
C ASP A 31 2.98 22.76 -18.20
N GLU A 32 2.91 21.42 -18.30
CA GLU A 32 4.09 20.61 -18.56
C GLU A 32 4.82 21.13 -19.82
N ALA A 33 6.12 21.44 -19.67
CA ALA A 33 6.91 21.92 -20.77
C ALA A 33 7.07 20.87 -21.86
N VAL A 34 6.80 21.27 -23.10
CA VAL A 34 7.13 20.47 -24.28
C VAL A 34 8.63 20.53 -24.49
N LEU A 35 9.29 19.37 -24.45
CA LEU A 35 10.72 19.32 -24.72
C LEU A 35 10.99 19.62 -26.21
N ALA A 36 11.91 20.56 -26.47
CA ALA A 36 12.28 20.94 -27.82
C ALA A 36 12.94 19.78 -28.58
N ASP A 37 13.72 18.95 -27.87
CA ASP A 37 14.32 17.72 -28.40
C ASP A 37 13.38 16.53 -28.21
N ARG A 38 12.76 16.10 -29.29
CA ARG A 38 11.87 14.94 -29.31
C ARG A 38 12.59 13.62 -29.02
N ALA A 39 13.86 13.51 -29.39
CA ALA A 39 14.64 12.32 -29.11
C ALA A 39 14.90 12.19 -27.59
N GLU A 40 15.19 13.31 -26.92
CA GLU A 40 15.31 13.38 -25.45
C GLU A 40 13.98 13.04 -24.77
N ALA A 41 12.86 13.60 -25.24
CA ALA A 41 11.54 13.32 -24.71
C ALA A 41 11.17 11.82 -24.84
N GLY A 42 11.39 11.23 -26.00
CA GLY A 42 11.19 9.80 -26.24
C GLY A 42 12.11 8.91 -25.37
N ALA A 43 13.36 9.32 -25.19
CA ALA A 43 14.30 8.61 -24.30
C ALA A 43 13.82 8.67 -22.83
N ARG A 44 13.30 9.81 -22.38
CA ARG A 44 12.73 9.97 -21.02
C ARG A 44 11.53 9.06 -20.81
N ILE A 45 10.62 8.96 -21.78
CA ILE A 45 9.48 8.05 -21.77
C ILE A 45 9.96 6.60 -21.64
N ARG A 46 10.81 6.12 -22.54
CA ARG A 46 11.33 4.75 -22.50
C ARG A 46 12.05 4.42 -21.20
N LYS A 47 12.84 5.36 -20.67
CA LYS A 47 13.49 5.22 -19.37
C LYS A 47 12.47 5.06 -18.23
N ALA A 48 11.38 5.84 -18.24
CA ALA A 48 10.33 5.74 -17.23
C ALA A 48 9.64 4.38 -17.26
N PHE A 49 9.27 3.86 -18.44
CA PHE A 49 8.70 2.53 -18.60
C PHE A 49 9.66 1.42 -18.13
N THR A 50 10.93 1.50 -18.50
CA THR A 50 11.96 0.53 -18.11
C THR A 50 12.14 0.51 -16.59
N SER A 51 12.30 1.68 -15.96
CA SER A 51 12.45 1.80 -14.51
C SER A 51 11.26 1.20 -13.75
N VAL A 52 10.03 1.50 -14.19
CA VAL A 52 8.82 0.94 -13.56
C VAL A 52 8.77 -0.58 -13.70
N ALA A 53 9.14 -1.11 -14.86
CA ALA A 53 9.18 -2.55 -15.07
C ALA A 53 10.22 -3.24 -14.15
N GLU A 54 11.39 -2.64 -13.98
CA GLU A 54 12.44 -3.13 -13.08
C GLU A 54 12.00 -3.08 -11.61
N ASP A 55 11.35 -2.00 -11.19
CA ASP A 55 10.82 -1.86 -9.83
C ASP A 55 9.74 -2.90 -9.53
N LEU A 56 8.83 -3.14 -10.49
CA LEU A 56 7.78 -4.15 -10.37
C LEU A 56 8.34 -5.58 -10.30
N ASP A 57 9.40 -5.89 -11.08
CA ASP A 57 10.08 -7.18 -10.98
C ASP A 57 10.75 -7.36 -9.62
N ALA A 58 11.43 -6.32 -9.12
CA ALA A 58 12.05 -6.35 -7.80
C ALA A 58 11.01 -6.54 -6.66
N MET A 59 9.81 -6.01 -6.83
CA MET A 59 8.69 -6.27 -5.92
C MET A 59 8.17 -7.70 -6.07
N ALA A 60 8.03 -8.21 -7.30
CA ALA A 60 7.58 -9.58 -7.57
C ALA A 60 8.52 -10.65 -7.00
N GLU A 61 9.84 -10.41 -7.04
CA GLU A 61 10.84 -11.31 -6.44
C GLU A 61 10.66 -11.52 -4.92
N ARG A 62 10.06 -10.54 -4.24
CA ARG A 62 9.82 -10.54 -2.79
C ARG A 62 8.41 -10.96 -2.41
N ALA A 63 7.50 -11.02 -3.37
CA ALA A 63 6.13 -11.41 -3.18
C ALA A 63 5.94 -12.92 -3.41
N ASP A 64 4.89 -13.48 -2.84
CA ASP A 64 4.50 -14.88 -3.03
C ASP A 64 3.07 -14.99 -3.59
N GLY A 65 2.77 -16.15 -4.20
CA GLY A 65 1.43 -16.50 -4.68
C GLY A 65 0.86 -15.47 -5.67
N GLU A 66 -0.40 -15.17 -5.54
CA GLU A 66 -1.16 -14.27 -6.43
C GLU A 66 -0.55 -12.87 -6.53
N ALA A 67 0.02 -12.34 -5.44
CA ALA A 67 0.66 -11.02 -5.45
C ALA A 67 1.88 -11.00 -6.40
N ARG A 68 2.68 -12.07 -6.43
CA ARG A 68 3.79 -12.21 -7.38
C ARG A 68 3.28 -12.22 -8.82
N ASP A 69 2.21 -12.98 -9.09
CA ASP A 69 1.66 -13.11 -10.44
C ASP A 69 1.14 -11.77 -10.95
N VAL A 70 0.45 -11.01 -10.12
CA VAL A 70 -0.05 -9.65 -10.45
C VAL A 70 1.11 -8.69 -10.73
N LEU A 71 2.13 -8.66 -9.89
CA LEU A 71 3.30 -7.78 -10.07
C LEU A 71 4.08 -8.15 -11.33
N THR A 72 4.24 -9.45 -11.62
CA THR A 72 4.88 -9.92 -12.84
C THR A 72 4.08 -9.52 -14.08
N ALA A 73 2.76 -9.65 -14.05
CA ALA A 73 1.89 -9.22 -15.14
C ALA A 73 1.99 -7.70 -15.37
N ASN A 74 2.03 -6.91 -14.31
CA ASN A 74 2.19 -5.46 -14.38
C ASN A 74 3.58 -5.07 -14.93
N ALA A 75 4.64 -5.78 -14.56
CA ALA A 75 5.98 -5.58 -15.13
C ALA A 75 6.02 -5.88 -16.64
N MET A 76 5.35 -6.96 -17.07
CA MET A 76 5.19 -7.27 -18.50
C MET A 76 4.40 -6.19 -19.24
N MET A 77 3.35 -5.66 -18.62
CA MET A 77 2.54 -4.55 -19.18
C MET A 77 3.37 -3.28 -19.31
N ALA A 78 4.23 -2.94 -18.36
CA ALA A 78 5.15 -1.81 -18.46
C ALA A 78 6.19 -1.98 -19.58
N ARG A 79 6.45 -3.21 -20.04
CA ARG A 79 7.34 -3.51 -21.19
C ARG A 79 6.61 -3.61 -22.52
N ASP A 80 5.28 -3.49 -22.52
CA ASP A 80 4.50 -3.68 -23.75
C ASP A 80 4.84 -2.59 -24.80
N PRO A 81 5.37 -2.97 -25.96
CA PRO A 81 5.69 -2.02 -27.02
C PRO A 81 4.47 -1.20 -27.49
N ALA A 82 3.25 -1.75 -27.36
CA ALA A 82 2.05 -1.04 -27.76
C ALA A 82 1.78 0.19 -26.89
N LEU A 83 2.00 0.09 -25.56
CA LEU A 83 1.87 1.23 -24.65
C LEU A 83 2.93 2.30 -24.93
N ILE A 84 4.16 1.87 -25.17
CA ILE A 84 5.27 2.79 -25.51
C ILE A 84 4.97 3.52 -26.82
N THR A 85 4.55 2.77 -27.86
CA THR A 85 4.20 3.34 -29.16
C THR A 85 3.01 4.30 -29.07
N ALA A 86 1.97 3.95 -28.32
CA ALA A 86 0.82 4.83 -28.08
C ALA A 86 1.26 6.14 -27.40
N THR A 87 2.18 6.04 -26.42
CA THR A 87 2.74 7.21 -25.74
C THR A 87 3.58 8.08 -26.67
N GLU A 88 4.43 7.48 -27.51
CA GLU A 88 5.22 8.20 -28.50
C GLU A 88 4.31 8.92 -29.51
N ALA A 89 3.18 8.31 -29.88
CA ALA A 89 2.18 8.95 -30.76
C ALA A 89 1.51 10.17 -30.09
N GLU A 90 1.29 10.14 -28.77
CA GLU A 90 0.80 11.32 -28.03
C GLU A 90 1.88 12.42 -27.93
N LEU A 91 3.15 12.04 -27.78
CA LEU A 91 4.27 12.97 -27.80
C LEU A 91 4.39 13.72 -29.15
N GLU A 92 4.13 13.02 -30.25
CA GLU A 92 4.10 13.62 -31.62
C GLU A 92 3.07 14.75 -31.77
N LYS A 93 2.00 14.74 -30.94
CA LYS A 93 0.97 15.79 -30.87
C LYS A 93 1.44 17.05 -30.13
N GLY A 94 2.71 17.10 -29.70
CA GLY A 94 3.29 18.26 -29.03
C GLY A 94 2.96 18.32 -27.52
N LYS A 95 2.78 17.17 -26.88
CA LYS A 95 2.57 17.07 -25.42
C LYS A 95 3.90 16.90 -24.72
N GLY A 96 3.96 17.26 -23.42
CA GLY A 96 5.06 16.90 -22.54
C GLY A 96 5.08 15.40 -22.25
N PRO A 97 6.24 14.83 -21.82
CA PRO A 97 6.38 13.39 -21.61
C PRO A 97 5.36 12.77 -20.66
N ALA A 98 5.13 13.38 -19.50
CA ALA A 98 4.19 12.84 -18.51
C ALA A 98 2.73 12.95 -18.99
N THR A 99 2.37 14.02 -19.67
CA THR A 99 1.04 14.21 -20.30
C THR A 99 0.82 13.18 -21.40
N ALA A 100 1.82 12.96 -22.27
CA ALA A 100 1.75 11.96 -23.33
C ALA A 100 1.52 10.54 -22.76
N ILE A 101 2.24 10.18 -21.68
CA ILE A 101 2.03 8.92 -20.98
C ILE A 101 0.60 8.83 -20.44
N SER A 102 0.14 9.83 -19.68
CA SER A 102 -1.20 9.84 -19.08
C SER A 102 -2.30 9.65 -20.12
N ASP A 103 -2.25 10.43 -21.21
CA ASP A 103 -3.29 10.41 -22.24
C ASP A 103 -3.29 9.10 -23.04
N ALA A 104 -2.12 8.53 -23.31
CA ALA A 104 -2.00 7.22 -23.96
C ALA A 104 -2.59 6.11 -23.10
N ILE A 105 -2.22 6.09 -21.82
CA ILE A 105 -2.72 5.11 -20.83
C ILE A 105 -4.23 5.21 -20.70
N ASP A 106 -4.79 6.42 -20.53
CA ASP A 106 -6.23 6.62 -20.43
C ASP A 106 -6.96 6.16 -21.70
N SER A 107 -6.40 6.45 -22.87
CA SER A 107 -6.97 6.02 -24.15
C SER A 107 -7.01 4.49 -24.28
N VAL A 108 -5.93 3.80 -23.88
CA VAL A 108 -5.86 2.34 -23.90
C VAL A 108 -6.82 1.75 -22.86
N ALA A 109 -6.86 2.29 -21.65
CA ALA A 109 -7.75 1.81 -20.59
C ALA A 109 -9.23 1.92 -20.99
N VAL A 110 -9.63 3.05 -21.62
CA VAL A 110 -11.00 3.23 -22.16
C VAL A 110 -11.34 2.19 -23.23
N LEU A 111 -10.39 1.82 -24.09
CA LEU A 111 -10.61 0.75 -25.07
C LEU A 111 -10.89 -0.60 -24.38
N PHE A 112 -10.15 -0.93 -23.33
CA PHE A 112 -10.37 -2.15 -22.57
C PHE A 112 -11.74 -2.13 -21.84
N GLU A 113 -12.14 -1.02 -21.25
CA GLU A 113 -13.47 -0.87 -20.63
C GLU A 113 -14.61 -1.07 -21.65
N ALA A 114 -14.43 -0.55 -22.89
CA ALA A 114 -15.40 -0.71 -23.96
C ALA A 114 -15.55 -2.16 -24.45
N MET A 115 -14.58 -3.04 -24.15
CA MET A 115 -14.62 -4.47 -24.51
C MET A 115 -15.47 -5.31 -23.56
N GLY A 116 -15.96 -4.73 -22.44
CA GLY A 116 -16.87 -5.35 -21.49
C GLY A 116 -16.29 -5.57 -20.11
N GLU A 117 -17.14 -5.99 -19.18
CA GLU A 117 -16.88 -6.05 -17.75
C GLU A 117 -15.65 -6.92 -17.37
N TYR A 118 -15.42 -8.00 -18.12
CA TYR A 118 -14.23 -8.85 -17.93
C TYR A 118 -12.90 -8.11 -18.13
N PHE A 119 -12.88 -7.05 -18.95
CA PHE A 119 -11.69 -6.26 -19.23
C PHE A 119 -11.55 -5.03 -18.33
N ALA A 120 -12.53 -4.73 -17.48
CA ALA A 120 -12.50 -3.58 -16.59
C ALA A 120 -11.34 -3.66 -15.57
N ASP A 121 -11.06 -4.86 -15.05
CA ASP A 121 -9.93 -5.08 -14.13
C ASP A 121 -8.59 -4.79 -14.84
N ARG A 122 -8.46 -5.20 -16.11
CA ARG A 122 -7.27 -4.89 -16.91
C ARG A 122 -7.11 -3.40 -17.19
N ALA A 123 -8.20 -2.68 -17.37
CA ALA A 123 -8.16 -1.21 -17.49
C ALA A 123 -7.63 -0.56 -16.20
N SER A 124 -8.02 -1.10 -15.03
CA SER A 124 -7.50 -0.66 -13.73
C SER A 124 -6.00 -0.92 -13.60
N ASP A 125 -5.53 -2.11 -13.97
CA ASP A 125 -4.11 -2.48 -13.96
C ASP A 125 -3.29 -1.55 -14.87
N ILE A 126 -3.78 -1.30 -16.09
CA ILE A 126 -3.16 -0.37 -17.06
C ILE A 126 -3.02 1.02 -16.45
N ARG A 127 -4.07 1.56 -15.80
CA ARG A 127 -4.00 2.85 -15.11
C ARG A 127 -3.01 2.84 -13.95
N GLY A 128 -2.95 1.75 -13.19
CA GLY A 128 -2.00 1.57 -12.09
C GLY A 128 -0.55 1.62 -12.57
N VAL A 129 -0.23 0.87 -13.63
CA VAL A 129 1.10 0.92 -14.27
C VAL A 129 1.36 2.33 -14.84
N GLY A 130 0.40 2.92 -15.53
CA GLY A 130 0.51 4.25 -16.12
C GLY A 130 0.82 5.33 -15.07
N ALA A 131 0.15 5.29 -13.91
CA ALA A 131 0.40 6.23 -12.82
C ALA A 131 1.84 6.13 -12.28
N ARG A 132 2.41 4.92 -12.21
CA ARG A 132 3.83 4.69 -11.86
C ARG A 132 4.77 5.27 -12.93
N VAL A 133 4.46 5.07 -14.22
CA VAL A 133 5.27 5.59 -15.33
C VAL A 133 5.23 7.12 -15.36
N VAL A 134 4.07 7.75 -15.12
CA VAL A 134 3.94 9.20 -14.99
C VAL A 134 4.81 9.72 -13.83
N ALA A 135 4.75 9.07 -12.66
CA ALA A 135 5.58 9.44 -11.52
C ALA A 135 7.08 9.35 -11.84
N ALA A 136 7.51 8.25 -12.47
CA ALA A 136 8.90 8.05 -12.90
C ALA A 136 9.33 9.12 -13.92
N ALA A 137 8.47 9.48 -14.89
CA ALA A 137 8.74 10.54 -15.85
C ALA A 137 8.85 11.92 -15.20
N LEU A 138 8.12 12.17 -14.12
CA LEU A 138 8.18 13.41 -13.33
C LEU A 138 9.33 13.41 -12.31
N GLY A 139 9.97 12.26 -12.06
CA GLY A 139 11.02 12.11 -11.03
C GLY A 139 10.48 12.20 -9.60
N VAL A 140 9.23 11.80 -9.38
CA VAL A 140 8.58 11.76 -8.07
C VAL A 140 8.36 10.29 -7.63
N PRO A 141 8.14 10.02 -6.33
CA PRO A 141 7.88 8.67 -5.85
C PRO A 141 6.71 8.00 -6.58
N ALA A 142 6.85 6.71 -6.87
CA ALA A 142 5.79 5.91 -7.46
C ALA A 142 4.58 5.82 -6.51
N PRO A 143 3.34 5.81 -7.03
CA PRO A 143 2.15 5.65 -6.20
C PRO A 143 2.11 4.28 -5.54
N GLY A 144 1.47 4.24 -4.38
CA GLY A 144 1.35 3.05 -3.54
C GLY A 144 2.41 3.00 -2.44
N ILE A 145 2.52 1.82 -1.80
CA ILE A 145 3.50 1.60 -0.74
C ILE A 145 4.89 1.49 -1.37
N PRO A 146 5.86 2.32 -0.97
CA PRO A 146 7.21 2.24 -1.51
C PRO A 146 7.90 0.96 -1.03
N LEU A 147 9.01 0.62 -1.67
CA LEU A 147 9.82 -0.53 -1.28
C LEU A 147 10.39 -0.30 0.13
N LEU A 148 9.84 -1.03 1.10
CA LEU A 148 10.30 -0.98 2.49
C LEU A 148 11.67 -1.64 2.63
N ARG A 149 12.54 -1.09 3.48
CA ARG A 149 13.87 -1.62 3.77
C ARG A 149 13.99 -2.18 5.19
N GLU A 150 13.08 -1.78 6.06
CA GLU A 150 12.99 -2.16 7.47
C GLU A 150 11.53 -2.18 7.92
N PRO A 151 11.19 -2.85 9.01
CA PRO A 151 9.85 -2.84 9.55
C PRO A 151 9.36 -1.41 9.80
N SER A 152 8.30 -1.01 9.10
CA SER A 152 7.83 0.37 9.04
C SER A 152 6.32 0.45 9.29
N VAL A 153 5.86 1.60 9.75
CA VAL A 153 4.44 1.92 9.88
C VAL A 153 3.96 2.59 8.61
N VAL A 154 3.09 1.91 7.88
CA VAL A 154 2.50 2.42 6.64
C VAL A 154 1.39 3.41 6.98
N VAL A 155 1.51 4.63 6.46
CA VAL A 155 0.56 5.73 6.67
C VAL A 155 -0.06 6.13 5.34
N ALA A 156 -1.40 6.20 5.28
CA ALA A 156 -2.15 6.56 4.09
C ALA A 156 -3.41 7.36 4.42
N GLN A 157 -4.01 8.00 3.41
CA GLN A 157 -5.39 8.51 3.56
C GLN A 157 -6.39 7.36 3.70
N ASP A 158 -6.26 6.36 2.86
CA ASP A 158 -6.92 5.05 2.89
C ASP A 158 -6.08 4.11 2.03
N LEU A 159 -6.33 2.80 2.09
CA LEU A 159 -5.62 1.80 1.29
C LEU A 159 -6.59 1.05 0.40
N THR A 160 -6.27 1.01 -0.87
CA THR A 160 -6.98 0.22 -1.87
C THR A 160 -6.37 -1.18 -2.00
N PRO A 161 -7.13 -2.16 -2.55
CA PRO A 161 -6.58 -3.48 -2.87
C PRO A 161 -5.33 -3.43 -3.74
N ALA A 162 -5.29 -2.55 -4.75
CA ALA A 162 -4.16 -2.41 -5.66
C ALA A 162 -2.90 -1.88 -4.96
N GLU A 163 -3.05 -1.00 -3.97
CA GLU A 163 -1.91 -0.47 -3.20
C GLU A 163 -1.33 -1.51 -2.25
N THR A 164 -2.15 -2.43 -1.77
CA THR A 164 -1.75 -3.47 -0.83
C THR A 164 -1.27 -4.77 -1.49
N ALA A 165 -1.53 -4.98 -2.79
CA ALA A 165 -1.17 -6.20 -3.51
C ALA A 165 0.34 -6.48 -3.52
N GLY A 166 1.18 -5.43 -3.60
CA GLY A 166 2.64 -5.55 -3.60
C GLY A 166 3.30 -5.32 -2.24
N MET A 167 2.54 -5.36 -1.15
CA MET A 167 3.03 -5.09 0.20
C MET A 167 3.88 -6.24 0.73
N ASP A 168 5.15 -5.96 1.09
CA ASP A 168 5.96 -6.92 1.85
C ASP A 168 5.48 -6.96 3.31
N ARG A 169 4.69 -7.99 3.62
CA ARG A 169 4.04 -8.16 4.93
C ARG A 169 5.03 -8.27 6.08
N ALA A 170 6.24 -8.79 5.82
CA ALA A 170 7.28 -8.93 6.85
C ALA A 170 7.85 -7.57 7.27
N LEU A 171 7.75 -6.57 6.40
CA LEU A 171 8.26 -5.22 6.62
C LEU A 171 7.16 -4.21 6.98
N VAL A 172 5.87 -4.60 6.98
CA VAL A 172 4.80 -3.75 7.49
C VAL A 172 4.57 -4.03 8.96
N ALA A 173 5.15 -3.19 9.82
CA ALA A 173 5.00 -3.30 11.27
C ALA A 173 3.61 -2.89 11.74
N GLY A 174 3.01 -1.88 11.13
CA GLY A 174 1.68 -1.38 11.44
C GLY A 174 1.07 -0.59 10.29
N ILE A 175 -0.24 -0.40 10.33
CA ILE A 175 -0.99 0.39 9.35
C ILE A 175 -1.79 1.46 10.06
N VAL A 176 -1.69 2.70 9.59
CA VAL A 176 -2.50 3.82 10.08
C VAL A 176 -3.09 4.58 8.91
N THR A 177 -4.42 4.77 8.92
CA THR A 177 -5.07 5.55 7.87
C THR A 177 -5.87 6.70 8.45
N GLU A 178 -5.88 7.83 7.73
CA GLU A 178 -6.66 9.01 8.12
C GLU A 178 -8.17 8.79 7.94
N ARG A 179 -8.54 7.96 6.98
CA ARG A 179 -9.91 7.59 6.62
C ARG A 179 -10.10 6.08 6.75
N GLY A 180 -11.20 5.59 6.19
CA GLY A 180 -11.55 4.17 6.24
C GLY A 180 -12.51 3.85 7.37
N GLY A 181 -12.95 2.61 7.44
CA GLY A 181 -13.91 2.12 8.42
C GLY A 181 -13.56 0.75 8.99
N ARG A 182 -14.27 0.33 10.04
CA ARG A 182 -14.06 -0.97 10.70
C ARG A 182 -14.25 -2.18 9.77
N THR A 183 -15.03 -2.02 8.73
CA THR A 183 -15.34 -3.05 7.72
C THR A 183 -14.69 -2.73 6.37
N GLY A 184 -13.82 -1.73 6.31
CA GLY A 184 -13.09 -1.35 5.11
C GLY A 184 -12.02 -2.38 4.74
N HIS A 185 -11.52 -2.29 3.51
CA HIS A 185 -10.48 -3.17 2.98
C HIS A 185 -9.25 -3.21 3.89
N THR A 186 -8.77 -2.04 4.32
CA THR A 186 -7.62 -1.91 5.25
C THR A 186 -7.82 -2.68 6.54
N ALA A 187 -9.01 -2.61 7.14
CA ALA A 187 -9.34 -3.31 8.38
C ALA A 187 -9.34 -4.83 8.21
N ILE A 188 -9.94 -5.32 7.13
CA ILE A 188 -10.00 -6.75 6.80
C ILE A 188 -8.60 -7.31 6.57
N LEU A 189 -7.82 -6.63 5.74
CA LEU A 189 -6.44 -7.01 5.42
C LEU A 189 -5.54 -7.03 6.66
N ALA A 190 -5.59 -5.97 7.47
CA ALA A 190 -4.79 -5.88 8.69
C ALA A 190 -5.14 -7.01 9.68
N ALA A 191 -6.43 -7.31 9.86
CA ALA A 191 -6.89 -8.38 10.72
C ALA A 191 -6.47 -9.77 10.18
N GLN A 192 -6.56 -9.99 8.88
CA GLN A 192 -6.16 -11.25 8.23
C GLN A 192 -4.67 -11.53 8.42
N TYR A 193 -3.83 -10.51 8.37
CA TYR A 193 -2.38 -10.66 8.51
C TYR A 193 -1.86 -10.41 9.92
N GLY A 194 -2.74 -10.11 10.87
CA GLY A 194 -2.35 -9.81 12.26
C GLY A 194 -1.50 -8.55 12.40
N ILE A 195 -1.60 -7.61 11.47
CA ILE A 195 -0.87 -6.35 11.49
C ILE A 195 -1.64 -5.36 12.36
N PRO A 196 -1.02 -4.75 13.41
CA PRO A 196 -1.66 -3.70 14.20
C PRO A 196 -2.15 -2.56 13.32
N ALA A 197 -3.43 -2.16 13.45
CA ALA A 197 -3.98 -1.14 12.57
C ALA A 197 -4.96 -0.20 13.27
N VAL A 198 -4.84 1.08 12.91
CA VAL A 198 -5.71 2.17 13.34
C VAL A 198 -6.23 2.91 12.10
N VAL A 199 -7.54 3.07 12.00
CA VAL A 199 -8.20 3.87 10.95
C VAL A 199 -8.83 5.12 11.54
N GLN A 200 -9.20 6.09 10.70
CA GLN A 200 -9.78 7.37 11.14
C GLN A 200 -8.86 8.16 12.10
N ALA A 201 -7.54 8.02 11.91
CA ALA A 201 -6.53 8.72 12.68
C ALA A 201 -6.32 10.13 12.08
N ALA A 202 -7.19 11.09 12.44
CA ALA A 202 -7.12 12.45 11.91
C ALA A 202 -5.78 13.12 12.24
N GLY A 203 -5.12 13.71 11.24
CA GLY A 203 -3.82 14.36 11.37
C GLY A 203 -2.62 13.42 11.20
N ILE A 204 -2.82 12.13 10.99
CA ILE A 204 -1.69 11.21 10.76
C ILE A 204 -0.90 11.56 9.50
N MET A 205 -1.57 12.17 8.51
CA MET A 205 -0.92 12.60 7.27
C MET A 205 0.02 13.80 7.46
N ASP A 206 -0.03 14.48 8.59
CA ASP A 206 0.87 15.60 8.92
C ASP A 206 2.15 15.13 9.62
N VAL A 207 2.19 13.89 10.12
CA VAL A 207 3.37 13.29 10.76
C VAL A 207 4.50 13.16 9.75
N PRO A 208 5.73 13.67 10.02
CA PRO A 208 6.82 13.61 9.05
C PRO A 208 7.17 12.19 8.61
N GLU A 209 7.57 12.05 7.34
CA GLU A 209 8.15 10.82 6.82
C GLU A 209 9.39 10.43 7.63
N GLY A 210 9.51 9.16 8.00
CA GLY A 210 10.62 8.65 8.82
C GLY A 210 10.49 8.93 10.32
N ALA A 211 9.51 9.70 10.79
CA ALA A 211 9.26 9.87 12.22
C ALA A 211 8.93 8.51 12.87
N ILE A 212 9.46 8.26 14.05
CA ILE A 212 9.15 7.02 14.78
C ILE A 212 7.78 7.16 15.44
N VAL A 213 6.92 6.19 15.18
CA VAL A 213 5.59 6.13 15.79
C VAL A 213 5.35 4.78 16.44
N ALA A 214 4.57 4.78 17.51
CA ALA A 214 4.05 3.58 18.15
C ALA A 214 2.54 3.48 17.87
N VAL A 215 2.11 2.33 17.37
CA VAL A 215 0.71 2.03 17.01
C VAL A 215 0.16 1.01 17.97
N ASP A 216 -0.87 1.36 18.73
CA ASP A 216 -1.67 0.45 19.54
C ASP A 216 -3.02 0.19 18.84
N GLY A 217 -3.06 -0.85 18.04
CA GLY A 217 -4.26 -1.22 17.29
C GLY A 217 -5.40 -1.74 18.18
N SER A 218 -5.12 -2.14 19.42
CA SER A 218 -6.15 -2.55 20.39
C SER A 218 -6.87 -1.34 20.99
N ARG A 219 -6.15 -0.21 21.16
CA ARG A 219 -6.69 1.02 21.76
C ARG A 219 -7.09 2.06 20.72
N GLY A 220 -6.60 1.92 19.47
CA GLY A 220 -6.78 2.90 18.44
C GLY A 220 -5.94 4.15 18.66
N GLU A 221 -4.75 4.01 19.22
CA GLU A 221 -3.85 5.11 19.58
C GLU A 221 -2.56 5.03 18.73
N VAL A 222 -2.09 6.19 18.27
CA VAL A 222 -0.81 6.34 17.60
C VAL A 222 -0.02 7.41 18.32
N THR A 223 1.14 7.05 18.89
CA THR A 223 1.99 7.99 19.62
C THR A 223 3.21 8.34 18.77
N ILE A 224 3.46 9.63 18.60
CA ILE A 224 4.61 10.18 17.87
C ILE A 224 5.78 10.31 18.84
N ASP A 225 6.99 9.93 18.40
CA ASP A 225 8.22 9.92 19.20
C ASP A 225 8.03 9.25 20.57
N PRO A 226 7.65 7.96 20.63
CA PRO A 226 7.35 7.27 21.88
C PRO A 226 8.61 7.21 22.76
N SER A 227 8.45 7.50 24.06
CA SER A 227 9.57 7.40 25.01
C SER A 227 9.98 5.94 25.26
N ALA A 228 11.24 5.72 25.66
CA ALA A 228 11.73 4.39 26.01
C ALA A 228 10.91 3.73 27.13
N GLU A 229 10.43 4.52 28.08
CA GLU A 229 9.56 4.04 29.19
C GLU A 229 8.21 3.53 28.65
N MET A 230 7.61 4.27 27.70
CA MET A 230 6.37 3.86 27.05
C MET A 230 6.56 2.55 26.27
N LEU A 231 7.65 2.43 25.52
CA LEU A 231 7.99 1.22 24.77
C LEU A 231 8.18 0.02 25.71
N SER A 232 8.92 0.17 26.80
CA SER A 232 9.13 -0.88 27.79
C SER A 232 7.81 -1.34 28.42
N ALA A 233 6.95 -0.40 28.82
CA ALA A 233 5.64 -0.71 29.39
C ALA A 233 4.73 -1.47 28.40
N GLN A 234 4.83 -1.20 27.11
CA GLN A 234 4.06 -1.92 26.08
C GLN A 234 4.60 -3.32 25.83
N VAL A 235 5.92 -3.51 25.82
CA VAL A 235 6.54 -4.84 25.74
C VAL A 235 6.08 -5.73 26.92
N GLU A 236 6.08 -5.19 28.13
CA GLU A 236 5.59 -5.90 29.32
C GLU A 236 4.10 -6.27 29.19
N ARG A 237 3.26 -5.35 28.73
CA ARG A 237 1.83 -5.62 28.48
C ARG A 237 1.61 -6.70 27.41
N ALA A 238 2.37 -6.66 26.31
CA ALA A 238 2.30 -7.68 25.27
C ALA A 238 2.71 -9.06 25.80
N ALA A 239 3.79 -9.12 26.58
CA ALA A 239 4.25 -10.35 27.22
C ALA A 239 3.20 -10.91 28.21
N ALA A 240 2.63 -10.04 29.04
CA ALA A 240 1.56 -10.43 29.99
C ALA A 240 0.31 -10.96 29.26
N ARG A 241 -0.06 -10.34 28.12
CA ARG A 241 -1.18 -10.80 27.31
C ARG A 241 -0.92 -12.17 26.69
N LEU A 242 0.28 -12.40 26.16
CA LEU A 242 0.68 -13.71 25.61
C LEU A 242 0.66 -14.78 26.69
N ALA A 243 1.21 -14.51 27.87
CA ALA A 243 1.18 -15.42 29.00
C ALA A 243 -0.26 -15.76 29.44
N LEU A 244 -1.18 -14.78 29.44
CA LEU A 244 -2.59 -14.99 29.70
C LEU A 244 -3.25 -15.91 28.67
N ILE A 245 -2.98 -15.67 27.37
CA ILE A 245 -3.50 -16.51 26.27
C ILE A 245 -2.98 -17.95 26.39
N GLU A 246 -1.72 -18.13 26.75
CA GLU A 246 -1.14 -19.45 26.97
C GLU A 246 -1.75 -20.15 28.19
N ALA A 247 -2.01 -19.43 29.28
CA ALA A 247 -2.61 -19.96 30.50
C ALA A 247 -4.06 -20.44 30.30
N VAL A 248 -4.78 -19.88 29.30
CA VAL A 248 -6.17 -20.26 29.00
C VAL A 248 -6.30 -21.24 27.83
N ARG A 249 -5.21 -21.87 27.43
CA ARG A 249 -5.26 -22.95 26.41
C ARG A 249 -5.97 -24.18 27.00
N GLY A 250 -7.00 -24.64 26.29
CA GLY A 250 -7.72 -25.85 26.69
C GLY A 250 -9.16 -25.86 26.18
N PRO A 251 -9.92 -26.91 26.50
CA PRO A 251 -11.35 -26.94 26.22
C PRO A 251 -12.06 -25.82 27.00
N GLY A 252 -13.05 -25.19 26.35
CA GLY A 252 -13.89 -24.21 27.05
C GLY A 252 -14.66 -24.87 28.17
N VAL A 253 -14.42 -24.45 29.43
CA VAL A 253 -15.09 -24.98 30.61
C VAL A 253 -15.52 -23.81 31.48
N THR A 254 -16.80 -23.80 31.91
CA THR A 254 -17.30 -22.81 32.88
C THR A 254 -16.77 -23.08 34.28
N ALA A 255 -16.90 -22.11 35.19
CA ALA A 255 -16.43 -22.25 36.58
C ALA A 255 -17.08 -23.41 37.33
N ASP A 256 -18.27 -23.85 36.95
CA ASP A 256 -19.00 -24.99 37.50
C ASP A 256 -18.71 -26.32 36.75
N GLY A 257 -17.72 -26.33 35.84
CA GLY A 257 -17.25 -27.53 35.16
C GLY A 257 -18.03 -27.90 33.89
N HIS A 258 -18.95 -27.06 33.40
CA HIS A 258 -19.69 -27.34 32.18
C HIS A 258 -18.82 -27.09 30.93
N HIS A 259 -18.76 -28.06 30.00
CA HIS A 259 -18.03 -27.93 28.76
C HIS A 259 -18.78 -27.07 27.73
N VAL A 260 -18.13 -26.05 27.22
CA VAL A 260 -18.66 -25.17 26.17
C VAL A 260 -17.90 -25.44 24.86
N ALA A 261 -18.63 -25.73 23.80
CA ALA A 261 -18.04 -25.93 22.49
C ALA A 261 -17.44 -24.58 21.99
N LEU A 262 -16.15 -24.57 21.73
CA LEU A 262 -15.48 -23.45 21.08
C LEU A 262 -15.46 -23.71 19.58
N LEU A 263 -16.13 -22.84 18.82
CA LEU A 263 -16.21 -22.92 17.35
C LEU A 263 -15.38 -21.79 16.76
N LEU A 264 -14.50 -22.13 15.82
CA LEU A 264 -13.74 -21.18 15.04
C LEU A 264 -14.36 -21.02 13.67
N ASN A 265 -14.66 -19.80 13.26
CA ASN A 265 -15.06 -19.50 11.89
C ASN A 265 -13.79 -19.33 11.06
N ILE A 266 -13.53 -20.27 10.15
CA ILE A 266 -12.35 -20.27 9.29
C ILE A 266 -12.82 -19.84 7.91
N GLY A 267 -12.30 -18.71 7.40
CA GLY A 267 -12.63 -18.19 6.06
C GLY A 267 -11.99 -18.99 4.93
N GLU A 268 -10.77 -19.52 5.15
CA GLU A 268 -10.07 -20.41 4.22
C GLU A 268 -9.34 -21.49 5.03
N ALA A 269 -9.35 -22.71 4.50
CA ALA A 269 -8.51 -23.79 5.00
C ALA A 269 -7.12 -23.65 4.37
N ALA A 270 -6.07 -23.65 5.18
CA ALA A 270 -4.69 -23.62 4.73
C ALA A 270 -4.32 -24.90 3.95
#